data_533659307d5e00a9507a0ca488855307
#
_entry.id   533659307d5e00a9507a0ca488855307
#
_cell.length_a   1.000
_cell.length_b   1.000
_cell.length_c   1.000
_cell.angle_alpha   90.00
_cell.angle_beta   90.00
_cell.angle_gamma   90.00
#
_symmetry.space_group_name_H-M   'P 1'
#
loop_
_entity.id
_entity.type
_entity.pdbx_description
1 polymer ?
#
loop_
_entity_poly.entity_id
_entity_poly.type
_entity_poly.pdbx_seq_one_letter_code
_entity_poly.pdbx_strand_id
1 'polypeptide(L)'
;IDFLTSLPEWDGKNVAVQGGSQGGALSLVAAALDSRVTLCCANHPALADMAAYREKGRTGGYPHMQRIGVLNERTEKTLQYYDVVNFARHISCPVRMTWGYNDNTCPPTTSYAVWNVLQCPKSSLITPINEHWTSDSTERGHCEWILSNLIK
;
A
#
# COMPACT_ATOMS: atom_id res chain seq x y z
N ILE A 1 -15.72 -6.02 -0.79
CA ILE A 1 -15.48 -7.24 -1.57
C ILE A 1 -16.77 -8.06 -1.67
N ASP A 2 -17.51 -8.29 -0.59
CA ASP A 2 -18.76 -9.08 -0.60
C ASP A 2 -19.75 -8.66 -1.71
N PHE A 3 -19.97 -7.34 -1.84
CA PHE A 3 -20.82 -6.82 -2.92
C PHE A 3 -20.27 -7.18 -4.31
N LEU A 4 -18.98 -7.00 -4.55
CA LEU A 4 -18.35 -7.31 -5.83
C LEU A 4 -18.47 -8.80 -6.20
N THR A 5 -18.23 -9.68 -5.23
CA THR A 5 -18.28 -11.12 -5.44
C THR A 5 -19.71 -11.69 -5.49
N SER A 6 -20.72 -10.88 -5.19
CA SER A 6 -22.12 -11.23 -5.37
C SER A 6 -22.70 -10.86 -6.76
N LEU A 7 -21.94 -10.07 -7.53
CA LEU A 7 -22.39 -9.65 -8.87
C LEU A 7 -22.32 -10.82 -9.87
N PRO A 8 -23.31 -10.95 -10.76
CA PRO A 8 -23.31 -12.01 -11.79
C PRO A 8 -22.18 -11.85 -12.83
N GLU A 9 -21.60 -10.65 -12.92
CA GLU A 9 -20.47 -10.33 -13.80
C GLU A 9 -19.13 -10.78 -13.24
N TRP A 10 -19.05 -11.13 -11.94
CA TRP A 10 -17.80 -11.61 -11.36
C TRP A 10 -17.45 -12.99 -11.93
N ASP A 11 -16.19 -13.16 -12.34
CA ASP A 11 -15.69 -14.39 -12.95
C ASP A 11 -15.52 -15.57 -11.95
N GLY A 12 -15.83 -15.36 -10.67
CA GLY A 12 -15.70 -16.36 -9.62
C GLY A 12 -14.27 -16.63 -9.15
N LYS A 13 -13.27 -15.91 -9.67
CA LYS A 13 -11.84 -16.16 -9.41
C LYS A 13 -11.06 -14.92 -9.02
N ASN A 14 -11.20 -13.83 -9.77
CA ASN A 14 -10.31 -12.69 -9.68
C ASN A 14 -10.93 -11.54 -8.90
N VAL A 15 -10.17 -11.02 -7.93
CA VAL A 15 -10.40 -9.74 -7.27
C VAL A 15 -9.08 -9.01 -7.22
N ALA A 16 -8.90 -8.01 -8.07
CA ALA A 16 -7.75 -7.13 -8.04
C ALA A 16 -8.08 -5.85 -7.28
N VAL A 17 -7.19 -5.42 -6.39
CA VAL A 17 -7.31 -4.15 -5.68
C VAL A 17 -6.18 -3.23 -6.10
N GLN A 18 -6.51 -1.95 -6.37
CA GLN A 18 -5.55 -0.94 -6.78
C GLN A 18 -5.86 0.41 -6.14
N GLY A 19 -4.82 1.16 -5.81
CA GLY A 19 -4.98 2.52 -5.33
C GLY A 19 -3.66 3.25 -5.11
N GLY A 20 -3.75 4.58 -5.01
CA GLY A 20 -2.64 5.46 -4.67
C GLY A 20 -2.83 6.11 -3.31
N SER A 21 -1.74 6.44 -2.62
CA SER A 21 -1.75 7.13 -1.34
C SER A 21 -2.58 6.37 -0.29
N GLN A 22 -3.62 6.97 0.26
CA GLN A 22 -4.56 6.30 1.15
C GLN A 22 -5.23 5.09 0.46
N GLY A 23 -5.57 5.19 -0.83
CA GLY A 23 -6.10 4.07 -1.62
C GLY A 23 -5.10 2.93 -1.74
N GLY A 24 -3.79 3.22 -1.88
CA GLY A 24 -2.72 2.23 -1.85
C GLY A 24 -2.62 1.50 -0.51
N ALA A 25 -2.73 2.25 0.58
CA ALA A 25 -2.80 1.68 1.93
C ALA A 25 -4.01 0.74 2.08
N LEU A 26 -5.21 1.21 1.69
CA LEU A 26 -6.44 0.43 1.78
C LEU A 26 -6.41 -0.81 0.87
N SER A 27 -5.74 -0.75 -0.28
CA SER A 27 -5.53 -1.92 -1.15
C SER A 27 -4.69 -2.98 -0.46
N LEU A 28 -3.60 -2.59 0.20
CA LEU A 28 -2.75 -3.51 0.98
C LEU A 28 -3.52 -4.11 2.17
N VAL A 29 -4.31 -3.30 2.88
CA VAL A 29 -5.15 -3.78 3.99
C VAL A 29 -6.21 -4.76 3.49
N ALA A 30 -6.89 -4.46 2.38
CA ALA A 30 -7.87 -5.36 1.79
C ALA A 30 -7.24 -6.71 1.39
N ALA A 31 -6.05 -6.67 0.76
CA ALA A 31 -5.32 -7.87 0.38
C ALA A 31 -4.84 -8.71 1.58
N ALA A 32 -4.59 -8.05 2.73
CA ALA A 32 -4.18 -8.75 3.94
C ALA A 32 -5.35 -9.39 4.71
N LEU A 33 -6.54 -8.79 4.62
CA LEU A 33 -7.69 -9.19 5.42
C LEU A 33 -8.69 -10.08 4.68
N ASP A 34 -8.64 -10.11 3.34
CA ASP A 34 -9.58 -10.88 2.54
C ASP A 34 -8.84 -11.77 1.52
N SER A 35 -8.88 -13.06 1.76
CA SER A 35 -8.20 -14.07 0.92
C SER A 35 -8.76 -14.20 -0.50
N ARG A 36 -9.90 -13.58 -0.78
CA ARG A 36 -10.46 -13.50 -2.14
C ARG A 36 -9.72 -12.49 -3.02
N VAL A 37 -8.95 -11.59 -2.42
CA VAL A 37 -8.07 -10.71 -3.19
C VAL A 37 -6.93 -11.52 -3.79
N THR A 38 -6.86 -11.53 -5.11
CA THR A 38 -5.89 -12.32 -5.88
C THR A 38 -4.72 -11.50 -6.42
N LEU A 39 -4.86 -10.17 -6.50
CA LEU A 39 -3.83 -9.24 -6.95
C LEU A 39 -3.93 -7.90 -6.21
N CYS A 40 -2.79 -7.30 -5.86
CA CYS A 40 -2.74 -5.99 -5.22
C CYS A 40 -1.75 -5.06 -5.93
N CYS A 41 -2.21 -3.87 -6.33
CA CYS A 41 -1.38 -2.78 -6.84
C CYS A 41 -1.44 -1.58 -5.90
N ALA A 42 -0.32 -1.19 -5.30
CA ALA A 42 -0.26 -0.08 -4.36
C ALA A 42 0.75 0.99 -4.81
N ASN A 43 0.25 2.20 -5.08
CA ASN A 43 1.08 3.35 -5.46
C ASN A 43 1.35 4.22 -4.23
N HIS A 44 2.62 4.53 -3.94
CA HIS A 44 3.05 5.40 -2.83
C HIS A 44 2.12 5.31 -1.60
N PRO A 45 1.97 4.11 -0.99
CA PRO A 45 0.96 3.87 0.02
C PRO A 45 1.17 4.77 1.25
N ALA A 46 0.09 5.40 1.72
CA ALA A 46 0.06 6.13 2.97
C ALA A 46 -0.06 5.18 4.18
N LEU A 47 -0.18 5.74 5.37
CA LEU A 47 -0.42 5.02 6.62
C LEU A 47 0.60 3.91 6.92
N ALA A 48 1.81 4.06 6.42
CA ALA A 48 2.90 3.10 6.59
C ALA A 48 4.00 3.67 7.49
N ASP A 49 4.57 2.84 8.35
CA ASP A 49 5.64 3.22 9.28
C ASP A 49 5.30 4.49 10.06
N MET A 50 4.10 4.51 10.62
CA MET A 50 3.48 5.70 11.20
C MET A 50 4.24 6.25 12.41
N ALA A 51 5.03 5.44 13.09
CA ALA A 51 5.85 5.84 14.24
C ALA A 51 7.25 6.34 13.86
N ALA A 52 7.65 6.29 12.59
CA ALA A 52 9.00 6.65 12.14
C ALA A 52 9.40 8.11 12.41
N TYR A 53 8.41 9.02 12.56
CA TYR A 53 8.67 10.43 12.93
C TYR A 53 9.41 10.60 14.26
N ARG A 54 9.45 9.56 15.11
CA ARG A 54 10.22 9.57 16.36
C ARG A 54 11.73 9.49 16.15
N GLU A 55 12.14 8.95 15.02
CA GLU A 55 13.55 8.84 14.69
C GLU A 55 14.04 10.16 14.09
N LYS A 56 15.13 10.68 14.64
CA LYS A 56 15.73 11.92 14.16
C LYS A 56 16.07 11.82 12.66
N GLY A 57 15.53 12.76 11.89
CA GLY A 57 15.77 12.83 10.44
C GLY A 57 14.85 11.95 9.59
N ARG A 58 13.88 11.24 10.22
CA ARG A 58 12.82 10.53 9.49
C ARG A 58 11.52 11.31 9.55
N THR A 59 10.86 11.41 8.43
CA THR A 59 9.46 11.84 8.34
C THR A 59 8.63 10.57 8.28
N GLY A 60 7.85 10.29 9.30
CA GLY A 60 6.98 9.11 9.35
C GLY A 60 5.83 9.19 8.35
N GLY A 61 5.20 8.07 8.17
CA GLY A 61 4.27 7.66 7.13
C GLY A 61 3.04 8.50 6.84
N TYR A 62 2.89 9.62 7.47
CA TYR A 62 1.84 10.59 7.12
C TYR A 62 2.19 11.95 7.71
N PRO A 63 2.30 13.02 6.91
CA PRO A 63 2.70 14.34 7.40
C PRO A 63 1.79 14.88 8.51
N HIS A 64 0.56 14.38 8.59
CA HIS A 64 -0.39 14.78 9.63
C HIS A 64 -0.03 14.25 11.02
N MET A 65 0.76 13.17 11.12
CA MET A 65 1.19 12.64 12.41
C MET A 65 2.03 13.65 13.20
N GLN A 66 2.83 14.47 12.53
CA GLN A 66 3.59 15.55 13.15
C GLN A 66 2.70 16.64 13.75
N ARG A 67 1.46 16.78 13.27
CA ARG A 67 0.49 17.78 13.74
C ARG A 67 -0.34 17.31 14.93
N ILE A 68 -0.39 16.02 15.19
CA ILE A 68 -1.18 15.44 16.29
C ILE A 68 -0.55 15.73 17.66
N GLY A 69 0.71 16.19 17.68
CA GLY A 69 1.46 16.48 18.90
C GLY A 69 2.07 15.24 19.52
N VAL A 70 2.45 15.34 20.80
CA VAL A 70 3.09 14.23 21.52
C VAL A 70 2.09 13.11 21.72
N LEU A 71 2.32 11.99 21.06
CA LEU A 71 1.53 10.77 21.24
C LEU A 71 1.91 10.16 22.60
N ASN A 72 0.90 9.74 23.34
CA ASN A 72 1.10 8.94 24.54
C ASN A 72 1.16 7.44 24.19
N GLU A 73 1.62 6.62 25.11
CA GLU A 73 1.78 5.18 24.93
C GLU A 73 0.50 4.49 24.41
N ARG A 74 -0.68 4.90 24.90
CA ARG A 74 -1.96 4.35 24.47
C ARG A 74 -2.25 4.65 22.98
N THR A 75 -2.02 5.91 22.59
CA THR A 75 -2.24 6.35 21.19
C THR A 75 -1.28 5.63 20.26
N GLU A 76 -0.04 5.45 20.67
CA GLU A 76 0.96 4.75 19.88
C GLU A 76 0.64 3.27 19.70
N LYS A 77 0.18 2.60 20.75
CA LYS A 77 -0.36 1.24 20.65
C LYS A 77 -1.52 1.18 19.67
N THR A 78 -2.41 2.18 19.71
CA THR A 78 -3.56 2.26 18.79
C THR A 78 -3.11 2.44 17.34
N LEU A 79 -2.11 3.27 17.08
CA LEU A 79 -1.58 3.50 15.73
C LEU A 79 -1.06 2.23 15.06
N GLN A 80 -0.52 1.29 15.83
CA GLN A 80 -0.03 0.02 15.28
C GLN A 80 -1.15 -0.81 14.63
N TYR A 81 -2.40 -0.65 15.05
CA TYR A 81 -3.55 -1.30 14.42
C TYR A 81 -3.97 -0.67 13.09
N TYR A 82 -3.43 0.49 12.75
CA TYR A 82 -3.70 1.21 11.50
C TYR A 82 -2.48 1.26 10.58
N ASP A 83 -1.31 0.86 11.08
CA ASP A 83 -0.07 0.87 10.30
C ASP A 83 -0.06 -0.26 9.28
N VAL A 84 -0.02 0.10 8.01
CA VAL A 84 -0.06 -0.82 6.88
C VAL A 84 1.09 -1.83 6.89
N VAL A 85 2.24 -1.50 7.49
CA VAL A 85 3.36 -2.42 7.65
C VAL A 85 2.95 -3.69 8.41
N ASN A 86 2.05 -3.55 9.40
CA ASN A 86 1.58 -4.69 10.17
C ASN A 86 0.60 -5.59 9.38
N PHE A 87 -0.15 -5.04 8.44
CA PHE A 87 -1.01 -5.80 7.54
C PHE A 87 -0.21 -6.46 6.42
N ALA A 88 0.75 -5.75 5.83
CA ALA A 88 1.49 -6.19 4.65
C ALA A 88 2.18 -7.55 4.83
N ARG A 89 2.64 -7.88 6.03
CA ARG A 89 3.25 -9.18 6.34
C ARG A 89 2.31 -10.38 6.20
N HIS A 90 1.00 -10.16 6.15
CA HIS A 90 -0.03 -11.19 6.05
C HIS A 90 -0.59 -11.34 4.62
N ILE A 91 -0.11 -10.55 3.67
CA ILE A 91 -0.55 -10.63 2.27
C ILE A 91 0.03 -11.89 1.63
N SER A 92 -0.82 -12.68 0.98
CA SER A 92 -0.44 -13.90 0.28
C SER A 92 -0.49 -13.78 -1.26
N CYS A 93 -1.32 -12.88 -1.78
CA CYS A 93 -1.42 -12.66 -3.22
C CYS A 93 -0.24 -11.84 -3.77
N PRO A 94 0.05 -11.92 -5.09
CA PRO A 94 1.07 -11.07 -5.70
C PRO A 94 0.81 -9.58 -5.50
N VAL A 95 1.86 -8.84 -5.15
CA VAL A 95 1.82 -7.39 -4.93
C VAL A 95 2.72 -6.67 -5.93
N ARG A 96 2.21 -5.61 -6.53
CA ARG A 96 3.01 -4.63 -7.27
C ARG A 96 2.97 -3.28 -6.54
N MET A 97 4.14 -2.71 -6.28
CA MET A 97 4.25 -1.41 -5.62
C MET A 97 4.99 -0.40 -6.48
N THR A 98 4.59 0.86 -6.38
CA THR A 98 5.27 2.00 -7.03
C THR A 98 5.45 3.12 -6.01
N TRP A 99 6.60 3.78 -6.06
CA TRP A 99 6.87 5.00 -5.29
C TRP A 99 7.96 5.84 -5.93
N GLY A 100 7.93 7.14 -5.64
CA GLY A 100 8.95 8.10 -6.05
C GLY A 100 9.95 8.41 -4.95
N TYR A 101 11.16 8.83 -5.30
CA TYR A 101 12.16 9.20 -4.29
C TYR A 101 12.01 10.63 -3.77
N ASN A 102 11.28 11.48 -4.51
CA ASN A 102 11.02 12.87 -4.11
C ASN A 102 9.66 13.03 -3.41
N ASP A 103 8.99 11.94 -3.05
CA ASP A 103 7.71 11.98 -2.35
C ASP A 103 7.91 12.43 -0.90
N ASN A 104 7.43 13.64 -0.61
CA ASN A 104 7.45 14.25 0.73
C ASN A 104 6.15 13.98 1.51
N THR A 105 5.13 13.42 0.87
CA THR A 105 3.83 13.11 1.48
C THR A 105 3.84 11.69 2.04
N CYS A 106 4.23 10.73 1.21
CA CYS A 106 4.48 9.35 1.62
C CYS A 106 5.95 9.02 1.31
N PRO A 107 6.87 9.37 2.20
CA PRO A 107 8.30 9.26 1.92
C PRO A 107 8.71 7.84 1.51
N PRO A 108 9.70 7.68 0.61
CA PRO A 108 10.11 6.36 0.11
C PRO A 108 10.52 5.41 1.23
N THR A 109 11.01 5.91 2.35
CA THR A 109 11.35 5.10 3.52
C THR A 109 10.15 4.32 4.05
N THR A 110 8.94 4.90 3.99
CA THR A 110 7.70 4.24 4.45
C THR A 110 7.23 3.19 3.45
N SER A 111 7.41 3.44 2.15
CA SER A 111 7.16 2.44 1.10
C SER A 111 8.12 1.25 1.23
N TYR A 112 9.40 1.50 1.53
CA TYR A 112 10.36 0.44 1.81
C TYR A 112 10.03 -0.34 3.09
N ALA A 113 9.48 0.29 4.12
CA ALA A 113 9.03 -0.42 5.31
C ALA A 113 7.95 -1.46 4.99
N VAL A 114 6.98 -1.11 4.13
CA VAL A 114 5.99 -2.06 3.60
C VAL A 114 6.65 -3.13 2.73
N TRP A 115 7.47 -2.70 1.77
CA TRP A 115 8.14 -3.61 0.83
C TRP A 115 8.95 -4.70 1.53
N ASN A 116 9.69 -4.34 2.58
CA ASN A 116 10.59 -5.24 3.27
C ASN A 116 9.86 -6.35 4.05
N VAL A 117 8.62 -6.10 4.49
CA VAL A 117 7.85 -7.09 5.27
C VAL A 117 6.97 -7.99 4.41
N LEU A 118 6.74 -7.66 3.13
CA LEU A 118 6.01 -8.52 2.20
C LEU A 118 6.73 -9.85 2.00
N GLN A 119 6.03 -10.95 2.23
CA GLN A 119 6.51 -12.33 2.05
C GLN A 119 5.98 -12.98 0.76
N CYS A 120 4.98 -12.39 0.13
CA CYS A 120 4.36 -12.85 -1.10
C CYS A 120 5.21 -12.53 -2.35
N PRO A 121 4.88 -13.08 -3.53
CA PRO A 121 5.45 -12.63 -4.78
C PRO A 121 5.27 -11.13 -4.95
N LYS A 122 6.34 -10.40 -5.20
CA LYS A 122 6.32 -8.95 -5.27
C LYS A 122 7.16 -8.38 -6.39
N SER A 123 6.69 -7.28 -6.99
CA SER A 123 7.40 -6.49 -7.99
C SER A 123 7.28 -5.02 -7.70
N SER A 124 8.28 -4.23 -8.05
CA SER A 124 8.25 -2.78 -7.87
C SER A 124 8.57 -2.04 -9.16
N LEU A 125 7.95 -0.87 -9.31
CA LEU A 125 8.32 0.13 -10.29
C LEU A 125 8.67 1.41 -9.55
N ILE A 126 9.96 1.66 -9.36
CA ILE A 126 10.44 2.87 -8.71
C ILE A 126 10.52 3.99 -9.76
N THR A 127 9.94 5.14 -9.45
CA THR A 127 9.95 6.34 -10.29
C THR A 127 10.81 7.43 -9.63
N PRO A 128 12.14 7.46 -9.86
CA PRO A 128 13.09 8.20 -9.02
C PRO A 128 12.81 9.70 -8.92
N ILE A 129 12.28 10.30 -9.96
CA ILE A 129 12.03 11.76 -10.01
C ILE A 129 10.63 12.16 -9.52
N ASN A 130 9.73 11.19 -9.32
CA ASN A 130 8.35 11.51 -8.94
C ASN A 130 8.29 11.93 -7.47
N GLU A 131 7.42 12.88 -7.23
CA GLU A 131 6.88 13.25 -5.94
C GLU A 131 5.66 12.37 -5.64
N HIS A 132 4.63 12.94 -4.99
CA HIS A 132 3.39 12.23 -4.63
C HIS A 132 2.40 12.16 -5.80
N TRP A 133 2.84 11.60 -6.91
CA TRP A 133 2.00 11.42 -8.11
C TRP A 133 2.46 10.24 -8.95
N THR A 134 1.55 9.71 -9.75
CA THR A 134 1.78 8.59 -10.67
C THR A 134 1.52 9.06 -12.10
N SER A 135 2.39 8.71 -13.03
CA SER A 135 2.22 9.04 -14.45
C SER A 135 1.21 8.12 -15.12
N ASP A 136 0.57 8.58 -16.21
CA ASP A 136 -0.33 7.76 -17.02
C ASP A 136 0.34 6.48 -17.54
N SER A 137 1.64 6.54 -17.85
CA SER A 137 2.38 5.35 -18.26
C SER A 137 2.52 4.32 -17.13
N THR A 138 2.71 4.78 -15.91
CA THR A 138 2.76 3.92 -14.72
C THR A 138 1.39 3.29 -14.45
N GLU A 139 0.32 4.07 -14.53
CA GLU A 139 -1.05 3.56 -14.36
C GLU A 139 -1.41 2.52 -15.42
N ARG A 140 -1.08 2.78 -16.68
CA ARG A 140 -1.22 1.76 -17.75
C ARG A 140 -0.44 0.49 -17.45
N GLY A 141 0.81 0.64 -16.99
CA GLY A 141 1.65 -0.49 -16.62
C GLY A 141 1.07 -1.31 -15.45
N HIS A 142 0.33 -0.68 -14.53
CA HIS A 142 -0.41 -1.41 -13.49
C HIS A 142 -1.59 -2.18 -14.07
N CYS A 143 -2.38 -1.56 -14.94
CA CYS A 143 -3.48 -2.25 -15.62
C CYS A 143 -2.99 -3.46 -16.43
N GLU A 144 -1.91 -3.28 -17.19
CA GLU A 144 -1.30 -4.37 -17.97
C GLU A 144 -0.78 -5.48 -17.07
N TRP A 145 -0.17 -5.14 -15.94
CA TRP A 145 0.29 -6.13 -14.97
C TRP A 145 -0.88 -6.90 -14.37
N ILE A 146 -1.96 -6.23 -13.96
CA ILE A 146 -3.17 -6.87 -13.45
C ILE A 146 -3.71 -7.84 -14.49
N LEU A 147 -3.95 -7.38 -15.73
CA LEU A 147 -4.51 -8.21 -16.82
C LEU A 147 -3.63 -9.42 -17.12
N SER A 148 -2.30 -9.27 -17.04
CA SER A 148 -1.34 -10.36 -17.33
C SER A 148 -1.30 -11.42 -16.22
N ASN A 149 -1.74 -11.09 -15.01
CA ASN A 149 -1.66 -11.95 -13.84
C ASN A 149 -3.03 -12.48 -13.37
N LEU A 150 -4.12 -12.20 -14.12
CA LEU A 150 -5.42 -12.78 -13.82
C LEU A 150 -5.36 -14.31 -13.90
N ILE A 151 -6.04 -14.96 -12.97
CA ILE A 151 -6.23 -16.41 -12.96
C ILE A 151 -7.12 -16.78 -14.16
N LYS A 152 -6.60 -17.62 -15.02
CA LYS A 152 -7.32 -18.11 -16.23
C LYS A 152 -8.27 -19.24 -15.89
#